data_2ab46f5f7fcbc6884df8f57d9fb9ad04
#
_entry.id   2ab46f5f7fcbc6884df8f57d9fb9ad04
#
_cell.length_a   1.000
_cell.length_b   1.000
_cell.length_c   1.000
_cell.angle_alpha   90.00
_cell.angle_beta   90.00
_cell.angle_gamma   90.00
#
_symmetry.space_group_name_H-M   'P 1'
#
loop_
_entity.id
_entity.type
_entity.pdbx_description
1 polymer ?
#
loop_
_entity_poly.entity_id
_entity_poly.type
_entity_poly.pdbx_seq_one_letter_code
_entity_poly.pdbx_strand_id
1 'polypeptide(L)'
;MTMAADLAFPSGGYTLTRAGRAKLDELVPALQSMPPSGKVVVYGYTDNQPVGKALRRKGVIDNLDLSSKRANAVVRYLVSKGIDANVVSGKGRADTHPIASNDTRAGRAENRRIEVVAEQPTG
;
A
#
# COMPACT_ATOMS: atom_id res chain seq x y z
N MET A 1 2.12 -10.10 2.16
CA MET A 1 2.64 -9.28 3.29
C MET A 1 1.69 -8.11 3.54
N THR A 2 1.37 -7.86 4.77
CA THR A 2 0.52 -6.73 5.18
C THR A 2 1.33 -5.76 6.03
N MET A 3 1.19 -4.47 5.78
CA MET A 3 1.93 -3.44 6.49
C MET A 3 0.96 -2.33 6.89
N ALA A 4 1.01 -1.91 8.16
CA ALA A 4 0.19 -0.80 8.62
C ALA A 4 0.55 0.49 7.87
N ALA A 5 -0.46 1.21 7.39
CA ALA A 5 -0.22 2.50 6.73
C ALA A 5 0.39 3.53 7.68
N ASP A 6 0.01 3.46 8.96
CA ASP A 6 0.55 4.37 9.99
C ASP A 6 2.05 4.15 10.24
N LEU A 7 2.57 2.94 9.96
CA LEU A 7 4.00 2.66 9.98
C LEU A 7 4.67 3.18 8.70
N ALA A 8 4.04 2.95 7.57
CA ALA A 8 4.64 3.14 6.25
C ALA A 8 4.61 4.59 5.76
N PHE A 9 3.68 5.39 6.28
CA PHE A 9 3.49 6.78 5.84
C PHE A 9 3.28 7.69 7.04
N PRO A 10 3.76 8.94 6.97
CA PRO A 10 3.42 9.92 7.99
C PRO A 10 1.92 10.23 7.95
N SER A 11 1.38 10.69 9.08
CA SER A 11 0.00 11.18 9.14
C SER A 11 -0.19 12.28 8.08
N GLY A 12 -1.24 12.15 7.29
CA GLY A 12 -1.49 13.11 6.22
C GLY A 12 -0.47 13.05 5.09
N GLY A 13 0.17 11.90 4.83
CA GLY A 13 1.17 11.76 3.80
C GLY A 13 1.07 10.47 3.00
N TYR A 14 1.79 10.46 1.88
CA TYR A 14 1.89 9.29 0.99
C TYR A 14 3.33 9.07 0.49
N THR A 15 4.29 9.58 1.24
CA THR A 15 5.72 9.29 1.01
C THR A 15 6.17 8.25 2.03
N LEU A 16 6.83 7.19 1.58
CA LEU A 16 7.26 6.11 2.46
C LEU A 16 8.22 6.60 3.54
N THR A 17 7.96 6.15 4.78
CA THR A 17 8.87 6.37 5.91
C THR A 17 10.06 5.41 5.81
N ARG A 18 11.10 5.67 6.63
CA ARG A 18 12.23 4.76 6.77
C ARG A 18 11.75 3.36 7.21
N ALA A 19 10.84 3.30 8.18
CA ALA A 19 10.31 2.03 8.69
C ALA A 19 9.55 1.27 7.58
N GLY A 20 8.78 1.96 6.77
CA GLY A 20 8.08 1.35 5.63
C GLY A 20 9.05 0.78 4.60
N ARG A 21 10.10 1.55 4.27
CA ARG A 21 11.13 1.07 3.35
C ARG A 21 11.86 -0.14 3.89
N ALA A 22 12.18 -0.16 5.18
CA ALA A 22 12.85 -1.31 5.81
C ALA A 22 12.01 -2.58 5.72
N LYS A 23 10.70 -2.46 5.95
CA LYS A 23 9.77 -3.60 5.80
C LYS A 23 9.75 -4.12 4.37
N LEU A 24 9.72 -3.24 3.40
CA LEU A 24 9.73 -3.63 1.99
C LEU A 24 11.06 -4.25 1.57
N ASP A 25 12.17 -3.75 2.11
CA ASP A 25 13.49 -4.32 1.84
C ASP A 25 13.56 -5.80 2.24
N GLU A 26 12.91 -6.18 3.34
CA GLU A 26 12.84 -7.57 3.78
C GLU A 26 12.09 -8.46 2.77
N LEU A 27 11.17 -7.89 2.03
CA LEU A 27 10.34 -8.62 1.05
C LEU A 27 11.03 -8.77 -0.31
N VAL A 28 11.93 -7.87 -0.66
CA VAL A 28 12.53 -7.81 -2.00
C VAL A 28 13.15 -9.15 -2.45
N PRO A 29 13.94 -9.87 -1.62
CA PRO A 29 14.51 -11.15 -2.07
C PRO A 29 13.46 -12.18 -2.50
N ALA A 30 12.36 -12.27 -1.75
CA ALA A 30 11.28 -13.19 -2.09
C ALA A 30 10.61 -12.82 -3.42
N LEU A 31 10.41 -11.53 -3.65
CA LEU A 31 9.81 -11.07 -4.91
C LEU A 31 10.75 -11.28 -6.09
N GLN A 32 12.06 -11.12 -5.90
CA GLN A 32 13.06 -11.37 -6.93
C GLN A 32 13.17 -12.86 -7.30
N SER A 33 12.80 -13.74 -6.38
CA SER A 33 12.83 -15.20 -6.61
C SER A 33 11.59 -15.73 -7.31
N MET A 34 10.61 -14.87 -7.60
CA MET A 34 9.39 -15.29 -8.28
C MET A 34 9.65 -15.70 -9.72
N PRO A 35 8.87 -16.67 -10.26
CA PRO A 35 8.95 -17.00 -11.69
C PRO A 35 8.67 -15.76 -12.55
N PRO A 36 9.25 -15.67 -13.76
CA PRO A 36 9.02 -14.53 -14.66
C PRO A 36 7.55 -14.28 -15.00
N SER A 37 6.70 -15.31 -14.92
CA SER A 37 5.27 -15.20 -15.17
C SER A 37 4.47 -14.72 -13.96
N GLY A 38 5.11 -14.60 -12.79
CA GLY A 38 4.45 -14.14 -11.57
C GLY A 38 4.10 -12.66 -11.64
N LYS A 39 3.09 -12.27 -10.87
CA LYS A 39 2.66 -10.87 -10.74
C LYS A 39 2.67 -10.47 -9.28
N VAL A 40 2.93 -9.19 -9.03
CA VAL A 40 2.86 -8.60 -7.69
C VAL A 40 1.86 -7.45 -7.75
N VAL A 41 0.86 -7.49 -6.87
CA VAL A 41 -0.11 -6.41 -6.78
C VAL A 41 -0.02 -5.79 -5.39
N VAL A 42 0.11 -4.48 -5.35
CA VAL A 42 0.12 -3.71 -4.11
C VAL A 42 -1.26 -3.06 -3.95
N TYR A 43 -1.97 -3.45 -2.90
CA TYR A 43 -3.27 -2.86 -2.59
C TYR A 43 -3.14 -1.85 -1.45
N GLY A 44 -3.73 -0.68 -1.65
CA GLY A 44 -3.85 0.33 -0.60
C GLY A 44 -5.26 0.37 -0.05
N TYR A 45 -5.39 0.44 1.26
CA TYR A 45 -6.69 0.52 1.94
C TYR A 45 -6.69 1.66 2.95
N THR A 46 -7.86 2.25 3.15
CA THR A 46 -8.09 3.28 4.15
C THR A 46 -9.16 2.83 5.15
N ASP A 47 -9.32 3.60 6.23
CA ASP A 47 -10.53 3.53 7.02
C ASP A 47 -11.67 4.29 6.30
N ASN A 48 -12.83 4.42 6.95
CA ASN A 48 -14.00 5.09 6.35
C ASN A 48 -14.08 6.60 6.65
N GLN A 49 -13.04 7.17 7.28
CA GLN A 49 -13.01 8.61 7.53
C GLN A 49 -12.59 9.37 6.27
N PRO A 50 -13.20 10.53 5.98
CA PRO A 50 -12.78 11.32 4.82
C PRO A 50 -11.35 11.84 5.00
N VAL A 51 -10.68 12.11 3.88
CA VAL A 51 -9.33 12.68 3.92
C VAL A 51 -9.33 14.03 4.60
N GLY A 52 -8.31 14.29 5.40
CA GLY A 52 -8.17 15.52 6.16
C GLY A 52 -7.64 16.68 5.33
N LYS A 53 -7.59 17.85 5.97
CA LYS A 53 -7.18 19.09 5.31
C LYS A 53 -5.76 19.05 4.76
N ALA A 54 -4.83 18.42 5.49
CA ALA A 54 -3.43 18.34 5.05
C ALA A 54 -3.31 17.62 3.71
N LEU A 55 -4.02 16.50 3.55
CA LEU A 55 -4.04 15.75 2.30
C LEU A 55 -4.75 16.53 1.18
N ARG A 56 -5.85 17.18 1.49
CA ARG A 56 -6.55 18.02 0.50
C ARG A 56 -5.69 19.14 -0.03
N ARG A 57 -4.87 19.75 0.82
CA ARG A 57 -3.91 20.79 0.41
C ARG A 57 -2.84 20.25 -0.54
N LYS A 58 -2.52 18.96 -0.43
CA LYS A 58 -1.60 18.28 -1.34
C LYS A 58 -2.26 17.79 -2.61
N GLY A 59 -3.56 18.05 -2.79
CA GLY A 59 -4.31 17.64 -3.97
C GLY A 59 -4.96 16.28 -3.88
N VAL A 60 -4.98 15.65 -2.70
CA VAL A 60 -5.67 14.36 -2.50
C VAL A 60 -7.17 14.61 -2.41
N ILE A 61 -7.93 13.96 -3.28
CA ILE A 61 -9.36 14.22 -3.46
C ILE A 61 -10.20 13.43 -2.44
N ASP A 62 -9.90 12.14 -2.30
CA ASP A 62 -10.69 11.20 -1.49
C ASP A 62 -9.84 9.99 -1.07
N ASN A 63 -10.48 9.02 -0.42
CA ASN A 63 -9.80 7.81 0.05
C ASN A 63 -9.34 6.92 -1.10
N LEU A 64 -10.03 6.91 -2.23
CA LEU A 64 -9.57 6.16 -3.40
C LEU A 64 -8.27 6.76 -3.94
N ASP A 65 -8.20 8.06 -4.05
CA ASP A 65 -7.01 8.78 -4.49
C ASP A 65 -5.84 8.55 -3.51
N LEU A 66 -6.10 8.66 -2.19
CA LEU A 66 -5.08 8.43 -1.17
C LEU A 66 -4.53 7.01 -1.23
N SER A 67 -5.41 6.02 -1.26
CA SER A 67 -5.01 4.61 -1.30
C SER A 67 -4.23 4.29 -2.57
N SER A 68 -4.60 4.89 -3.70
CA SER A 68 -3.88 4.73 -4.97
C SER A 68 -2.49 5.35 -4.91
N LYS A 69 -2.36 6.56 -4.36
CA LYS A 69 -1.07 7.24 -4.20
C LYS A 69 -0.13 6.45 -3.29
N ARG A 70 -0.66 5.90 -2.21
CA ARG A 70 0.13 5.09 -1.27
C ARG A 70 0.56 3.77 -1.89
N ALA A 71 -0.33 3.08 -2.58
CA ALA A 71 0.01 1.85 -3.30
C ALA A 71 1.09 2.11 -4.35
N ASN A 72 0.96 3.18 -5.11
CA ASN A 72 1.93 3.53 -6.14
C ASN A 72 3.29 3.96 -5.56
N ALA A 73 3.32 4.57 -4.38
CA ALA A 73 4.58 4.86 -3.70
C ALA A 73 5.35 3.56 -3.37
N VAL A 74 4.63 2.52 -2.95
CA VAL A 74 5.22 1.20 -2.70
C VAL A 74 5.74 0.58 -4.01
N VAL A 75 4.95 0.65 -5.08
CA VAL A 75 5.36 0.14 -6.39
C VAL A 75 6.66 0.79 -6.86
N ARG A 76 6.73 2.12 -6.79
CA ARG A 76 7.93 2.86 -7.20
C ARG A 76 9.15 2.45 -6.39
N TYR A 77 8.96 2.23 -5.09
CA TYR A 77 10.06 1.79 -4.24
C TYR A 77 10.55 0.40 -4.63
N LEU A 78 9.64 -0.55 -4.84
CA LEU A 78 9.99 -1.91 -5.25
C LEU A 78 10.72 -1.92 -6.59
N VAL A 79 10.26 -1.12 -7.56
CA VAL A 79 10.94 -0.98 -8.85
C VAL A 79 12.35 -0.42 -8.66
N SER A 80 12.53 0.55 -7.77
CA SER A 80 13.85 1.12 -7.48
C SER A 80 14.81 0.09 -6.87
N LYS A 81 14.28 -0.98 -6.29
CA LYS A 81 15.06 -2.08 -5.70
C LYS A 81 15.26 -3.25 -6.65
N GLY A 82 14.88 -3.10 -7.90
CA GLY A 82 15.15 -4.10 -8.93
C GLY A 82 13.99 -5.00 -9.30
N ILE A 83 12.79 -4.76 -8.76
CA ILE A 83 11.61 -5.51 -9.20
C ILE A 83 11.16 -4.95 -10.56
N ASP A 84 10.92 -5.85 -11.52
CA ASP A 84 10.52 -5.47 -12.87
C ASP A 84 9.20 -4.70 -12.85
N ALA A 85 9.18 -3.52 -13.45
CA ALA A 85 8.00 -2.68 -13.54
C ALA A 85 6.82 -3.35 -14.28
N ASN A 86 7.12 -4.35 -15.11
CA ASN A 86 6.07 -5.08 -15.83
C ASN A 86 5.38 -6.15 -14.97
N VAL A 87 5.95 -6.52 -13.82
CA VAL A 87 5.35 -7.54 -12.94
C VAL A 87 4.67 -6.94 -11.71
N VAL A 88 4.91 -5.69 -11.37
CA VAL A 88 4.33 -5.07 -10.18
C VAL A 88 3.36 -3.96 -10.56
N SER A 89 2.20 -3.93 -9.91
CA SER A 89 1.19 -2.88 -10.10
C SER A 89 0.60 -2.47 -8.75
N GLY A 90 0.06 -1.26 -8.72
CA GLY A 90 -0.60 -0.71 -7.52
C GLY A 90 -2.08 -0.49 -7.76
N LYS A 91 -2.89 -0.73 -6.74
CA LYS A 91 -4.32 -0.53 -6.80
C LYS A 91 -4.84 0.03 -5.48
N GLY A 92 -5.48 1.18 -5.54
CA GLY A 92 -6.21 1.74 -4.40
C GLY A 92 -7.59 1.14 -4.30
N ARG A 93 -7.98 0.74 -3.11
CA ARG A 93 -9.31 0.17 -2.84
C ARG A 93 -10.11 0.97 -1.81
N ALA A 94 -9.58 2.10 -1.36
CA ALA A 94 -10.24 2.96 -0.39
C ALA A 94 -10.68 2.16 0.86
N ASP A 95 -11.92 2.33 1.31
CA ASP A 95 -12.46 1.68 2.52
C ASP A 95 -13.28 0.42 2.22
N THR A 96 -13.10 -0.18 1.04
CA THR A 96 -14.01 -1.25 0.56
C THR A 96 -13.82 -2.62 1.21
N HIS A 97 -12.69 -2.87 1.86
CA HIS A 97 -12.40 -4.20 2.43
C HIS A 97 -11.92 -4.07 3.88
N PRO A 98 -12.79 -3.63 4.80
CA PRO A 98 -12.38 -3.50 6.19
C PRO A 98 -12.06 -4.87 6.80
N ILE A 99 -10.98 -4.94 7.57
CA ILE A 99 -10.59 -6.14 8.32
C ILE A 99 -10.91 -5.99 9.81
N ALA A 100 -11.36 -4.82 10.24
CA ALA A 100 -11.72 -4.51 11.61
C ALA A 100 -12.82 -3.46 11.62
N SER A 101 -13.35 -3.16 12.81
CA SER A 101 -14.41 -2.16 12.94
C SER A 101 -13.88 -0.75 12.70
N ASN A 102 -14.59 0.02 11.88
CA ASN A 102 -14.34 1.45 11.71
C ASN A 102 -14.91 2.30 12.87
N ASP A 103 -15.64 1.67 13.78
CA ASP A 103 -16.23 2.37 14.93
C ASP A 103 -15.22 2.64 16.05
N THR A 104 -14.10 1.93 16.04
CA THR A 104 -13.05 2.10 17.05
C THR A 104 -11.80 2.66 16.42
N ARG A 105 -11.01 3.40 17.21
CA ARG A 105 -9.72 3.92 16.76
C ARG A 105 -8.76 2.78 16.37
N ALA A 106 -8.72 1.74 17.18
CA ALA A 106 -7.86 0.58 16.92
C ALA A 106 -8.25 -0.13 15.62
N GLY A 107 -9.55 -0.33 15.39
CA GLY A 107 -10.04 -0.97 14.16
C GLY A 107 -9.74 -0.13 12.92
N ARG A 108 -9.93 1.20 13.01
CA ARG A 108 -9.57 2.09 11.90
C ARG A 108 -8.08 2.01 11.56
N ALA A 109 -7.22 1.94 12.59
CA ALA A 109 -5.77 1.80 12.37
C ALA A 109 -5.43 0.50 11.62
N GLU A 110 -6.10 -0.60 11.95
CA GLU A 110 -5.92 -1.87 11.24
C GLU A 110 -6.40 -1.80 9.79
N ASN A 111 -7.49 -1.07 9.52
CA ASN A 111 -8.02 -0.91 8.18
C ASN A 111 -7.09 -0.08 7.28
N ARG A 112 -6.35 0.88 7.84
CA ARG A 112 -5.33 1.65 7.12
C ARG A 112 -4.10 0.78 6.90
N ARG A 113 -4.02 0.14 5.75
CA ARG A 113 -2.95 -0.83 5.48
C ARG A 113 -2.56 -0.90 4.01
N ILE A 114 -1.40 -1.47 3.78
CA ILE A 114 -0.91 -1.87 2.47
C ILE A 114 -0.81 -3.39 2.46
N GLU A 115 -1.29 -4.02 1.40
CA GLU A 115 -1.12 -5.46 1.19
C GLU A 115 -0.31 -5.68 -0.08
N VAL A 116 0.77 -6.44 0.02
CA VAL A 116 1.57 -6.83 -1.13
C VAL A 116 1.30 -8.30 -1.39
N VAL A 117 0.70 -8.59 -2.53
CA VAL A 117 0.21 -9.93 -2.90
C VAL A 117 0.98 -10.43 -4.12
N ALA A 118 1.61 -11.58 -3.98
CA ALA A 118 2.23 -12.26 -5.10
C ALA A 118 1.20 -13.19 -5.75
N GLU A 119 0.93 -13.00 -7.04
CA GLU A 119 -0.04 -13.80 -7.78
C GLU A 119 0.71 -14.68 -8.77
N GLN A 120 0.43 -15.97 -8.73
CA GLN A 120 0.97 -16.92 -9.67
C GLN A 120 -0.05 -17.16 -10.79
N PRO A 121 0.40 -17.36 -12.03
CA PRO A 121 -0.53 -17.71 -13.09
C PRO A 121 -1.19 -19.04 -12.77
N THR A 122 -2.50 -19.11 -12.97
CA THR A 122 -3.27 -20.35 -12.83
C THR A 122 -3.18 -21.16 -14.11
N GLY A 123 -2.88 -22.38 -13.99
CA GLY A 123 -2.98 -23.31 -15.11
C GLY A 123 -1.77 -23.82 -15.71
#